data_2e172ba199122f337aa937cc6cfcba62
#
_entry.id   2e172ba199122f337aa937cc6cfcba62
#
_cell.length_a   1.000
_cell.length_b   1.000
_cell.length_c   1.000
_cell.angle_alpha   90.00
_cell.angle_beta   90.00
_cell.angle_gamma   90.00
#
_symmetry.space_group_name_H-M   'P 1'
#
loop_
_entity.id
_entity.type
_entity.pdbx_description
1 polymer ?
#
loop_
_entity_poly.entity_id
_entity_poly.type
_entity_poly.pdbx_seq_one_letter_code
_entity_poly.pdbx_strand_id
1 'polypeptide(L)'
;SLKKTNAQVSLIARGEHKKAIEQNGLTFIRDDNKVNFKFDVTDNPKDLDEQDFIIISVKANAISKISESLKPIMGKKTSIICAINGLPWWYFHKANTGTKLDNQIVESVDPGGKIWQTLGPERAIGCVVYPACQILEPGVIKHNGNGERFSLGEPDGTRSERLKIISSLFIEGGLKA
;
A
#
# COMPACT_ATOMS: atom_id res chain seq x y z
N SER A 1 0.49 -0.75 -14.45
CA SER A 1 1.47 -1.03 -13.38
C SER A 1 2.39 0.16 -13.17
N LEU A 2 2.69 0.51 -11.93
CA LEU A 2 3.63 1.59 -11.59
C LEU A 2 5.02 1.40 -12.24
N LYS A 3 5.43 0.16 -12.52
CA LYS A 3 6.67 -0.12 -13.26
C LYS A 3 6.69 0.43 -14.71
N LYS A 4 5.55 0.87 -15.23
CA LYS A 4 5.45 1.53 -16.55
C LYS A 4 5.64 3.05 -16.48
N THR A 5 5.73 3.60 -15.28
CA THR A 5 6.01 5.02 -15.03
C THR A 5 7.50 5.22 -14.78
N ASN A 6 7.92 6.44 -14.56
CA ASN A 6 9.30 6.78 -14.16
C ASN A 6 9.56 6.55 -12.66
N ALA A 7 8.60 6.01 -11.89
CA ALA A 7 8.79 5.68 -10.50
C ALA A 7 9.71 4.46 -10.33
N GLN A 8 10.65 4.56 -9.41
CA GLN A 8 11.41 3.40 -8.94
C GLN A 8 10.52 2.60 -8.00
N VAL A 9 10.30 1.32 -8.30
CA VAL A 9 9.42 0.44 -7.53
C VAL A 9 10.19 -0.76 -7.02
N SER A 10 10.27 -0.91 -5.70
CA SER A 10 10.82 -2.07 -5.02
C SER A 10 9.71 -2.87 -4.34
N LEU A 11 9.89 -4.16 -4.22
CA LEU A 11 8.92 -5.05 -3.56
C LEU A 11 9.52 -5.61 -2.25
N ILE A 12 8.69 -5.63 -1.22
CA ILE A 12 8.99 -6.37 0.01
C ILE A 12 8.11 -7.63 0.00
N ALA A 13 8.75 -8.79 -0.16
CA ALA A 13 8.10 -10.09 -0.20
C ALA A 13 8.89 -11.11 0.63
N ARG A 14 8.31 -12.26 0.96
CA ARG A 14 8.93 -13.26 1.81
C ARG A 14 8.77 -14.67 1.23
N GLY A 15 9.64 -15.58 1.70
CA GLY A 15 9.56 -17.02 1.42
C GLY A 15 9.61 -17.34 -0.07
N GLU A 16 8.84 -18.30 -0.50
CA GLU A 16 8.82 -18.79 -1.88
C GLU A 16 8.35 -17.73 -2.87
N HIS A 17 7.46 -16.81 -2.43
CA HIS A 17 7.00 -15.71 -3.28
C HIS A 17 8.15 -14.76 -3.64
N LYS A 18 9.01 -14.39 -2.66
CA LYS A 18 10.23 -13.60 -2.89
C LYS A 18 11.15 -14.32 -3.85
N LYS A 19 11.50 -15.58 -3.57
CA LYS A 19 12.41 -16.37 -4.41
C LYS A 19 11.95 -16.45 -5.87
N ALA A 20 10.66 -16.70 -6.06
CA ALA A 20 10.10 -16.79 -7.41
C ALA A 20 10.17 -15.44 -8.16
N ILE A 21 9.92 -14.32 -7.47
CA ILE A 21 10.02 -12.99 -8.07
C ILE A 21 11.48 -12.66 -8.41
N GLU A 22 12.43 -12.99 -7.54
CA GLU A 22 13.87 -12.78 -7.80
C GLU A 22 14.34 -13.53 -9.05
N GLN A 23 13.95 -14.78 -9.17
CA GLN A 23 14.39 -15.66 -10.26
C GLN A 23 13.68 -15.36 -11.58
N ASN A 24 12.36 -15.26 -11.52
CA ASN A 24 11.50 -15.27 -12.70
C ASN A 24 10.79 -13.94 -12.98
N GLY A 25 10.83 -12.98 -12.04
CA GLY A 25 9.98 -11.79 -12.05
C GLY A 25 8.57 -12.07 -11.54
N LEU A 26 7.75 -11.02 -11.47
CA LEU A 26 6.35 -11.08 -11.08
C LEU A 26 5.48 -11.22 -12.33
N THR A 27 4.77 -12.33 -12.47
CA THR A 27 3.81 -12.54 -13.54
C THR A 27 2.44 -12.06 -13.12
N PHE A 28 1.86 -11.18 -13.92
CA PHE A 28 0.50 -10.70 -13.74
C PHE A 28 -0.38 -11.24 -14.87
N ILE A 29 -1.48 -11.88 -14.49
CA ILE A 29 -2.46 -12.47 -15.42
C ILE A 29 -3.76 -11.70 -15.30
N ARG A 30 -4.29 -11.24 -16.42
CA ARG A 30 -5.60 -10.64 -16.55
C ARG A 30 -6.26 -11.16 -17.81
N ASP A 31 -7.43 -11.74 -17.67
CA ASP A 31 -8.09 -12.52 -18.74
C ASP A 31 -7.10 -13.55 -19.29
N ASP A 32 -6.85 -13.58 -20.59
CA ASP A 32 -5.87 -14.47 -21.23
C ASP A 32 -4.48 -13.84 -21.39
N ASN A 33 -4.31 -12.58 -20.93
CA ASN A 33 -3.06 -11.87 -21.08
C ASN A 33 -2.13 -12.12 -19.88
N LYS A 34 -0.87 -12.47 -20.18
CA LYS A 34 0.21 -12.59 -19.19
C LYS A 34 1.26 -11.53 -19.44
N VAL A 35 1.65 -10.80 -18.39
CA VAL A 35 2.75 -9.83 -18.44
C VAL A 35 3.69 -10.13 -17.30
N ASN A 36 4.99 -10.14 -17.57
CA ASN A 36 6.01 -10.32 -16.55
C ASN A 36 6.75 -9.01 -16.31
N PHE A 37 7.03 -8.71 -15.05
CA PHE A 37 7.77 -7.54 -14.61
C PHE A 37 8.95 -7.96 -13.74
N LYS A 38 10.11 -7.39 -13.99
CA LYS A 38 11.28 -7.51 -13.11
C LYS A 38 11.23 -6.39 -12.07
N PHE A 39 11.44 -6.75 -10.81
CA PHE A 39 11.52 -5.83 -9.69
C PHE A 39 12.74 -6.14 -8.83
N ASP A 40 13.24 -5.10 -8.16
CA ASP A 40 14.08 -5.29 -6.99
C ASP A 40 13.20 -5.78 -5.86
N VAL A 41 13.52 -6.93 -5.29
CA VAL A 41 12.72 -7.56 -4.22
C VAL A 41 13.60 -7.92 -3.05
N THR A 42 13.14 -7.59 -1.86
CA THR A 42 13.81 -7.96 -0.60
C THR A 42 12.79 -8.46 0.43
N ASP A 43 13.21 -9.16 1.44
CA ASP A 43 12.44 -9.45 2.65
C ASP A 43 12.86 -8.61 3.86
N ASN A 44 13.91 -7.81 3.69
CA ASN A 44 14.43 -6.92 4.71
C ASN A 44 14.30 -5.44 4.28
N PRO A 45 13.38 -4.67 4.87
CA PRO A 45 13.25 -3.25 4.52
C PRO A 45 14.53 -2.42 4.65
N LYS A 46 15.47 -2.83 5.51
CA LYS A 46 16.76 -2.12 5.69
C LYS A 46 17.66 -2.14 4.45
N ASP A 47 17.36 -2.98 3.48
CA ASP A 47 18.12 -3.04 2.21
C ASP A 47 17.68 -1.91 1.24
N LEU A 48 16.63 -1.16 1.60
CA LEU A 48 16.07 -0.08 0.79
C LEU A 48 16.34 1.28 1.47
N ASP A 49 16.50 2.30 0.64
CA ASP A 49 16.58 3.70 1.08
C ASP A 49 15.21 4.21 1.56
N GLU A 50 15.19 5.46 2.07
CA GLU A 50 13.93 6.15 2.41
C GLU A 50 13.02 6.22 1.18
N GLN A 51 11.73 5.92 1.38
CA GLN A 51 10.74 5.89 0.31
C GLN A 51 9.84 7.13 0.36
N ASP A 52 9.48 7.68 -0.81
CA ASP A 52 8.47 8.73 -0.88
C ASP A 52 7.07 8.18 -0.55
N PHE A 53 6.79 6.97 -1.03
CA PHE A 53 5.52 6.28 -0.82
C PHE A 53 5.74 4.82 -0.43
N ILE A 54 5.01 4.38 0.59
CA ILE A 54 4.93 2.98 1.00
C ILE A 54 3.51 2.49 0.77
N ILE A 55 3.32 1.51 -0.12
CA ILE A 55 2.01 0.90 -0.38
C ILE A 55 1.92 -0.41 0.41
N ILE A 56 1.06 -0.41 1.43
CA ILE A 56 0.79 -1.60 2.25
C ILE A 56 -0.40 -2.34 1.65
N SER A 57 -0.16 -3.54 1.14
CA SER A 57 -1.17 -4.41 0.50
C SER A 57 -1.35 -5.76 1.19
N VAL A 58 -0.85 -5.91 2.42
CA VAL A 58 -1.09 -7.09 3.25
C VAL A 58 -2.50 -7.05 3.86
N LYS A 59 -2.99 -8.16 4.40
CA LYS A 59 -4.27 -8.16 5.14
C LYS A 59 -4.18 -7.26 6.37
N ALA A 60 -5.28 -6.59 6.71
CA ALA A 60 -5.34 -5.60 7.81
C ALA A 60 -4.74 -6.10 9.13
N ASN A 61 -5.02 -7.34 9.52
CA ASN A 61 -4.48 -7.97 10.73
C ASN A 61 -2.96 -8.22 10.72
N ALA A 62 -2.30 -8.01 9.59
CA ALA A 62 -0.84 -8.15 9.48
C ALA A 62 -0.11 -6.81 9.64
N ILE A 63 -0.78 -5.67 9.55
CA ILE A 63 -0.13 -4.35 9.58
C ILE A 63 0.64 -4.14 10.88
N SER A 64 0.02 -4.43 12.04
CA SER A 64 0.67 -4.30 13.36
C SER A 64 1.96 -5.12 13.49
N LYS A 65 2.05 -6.25 12.77
CA LYS A 65 3.23 -7.13 12.80
C LYS A 65 4.39 -6.59 11.95
N ILE A 66 4.09 -5.83 10.90
CA ILE A 66 5.11 -5.32 9.97
C ILE A 66 5.46 -3.84 10.23
N SER A 67 4.63 -3.10 10.95
CA SER A 67 4.78 -1.65 11.13
C SER A 67 6.19 -1.24 11.60
N GLU A 68 6.73 -1.93 12.61
CA GLU A 68 8.07 -1.65 13.13
C GLU A 68 9.17 -1.86 12.08
N SER A 69 9.03 -2.88 11.23
CA SER A 69 10.03 -3.19 10.20
C SER A 69 10.08 -2.15 9.08
N LEU A 70 9.05 -1.33 8.92
CA LEU A 70 9.00 -0.27 7.91
C LEU A 70 9.75 1.00 8.32
N LYS A 71 10.05 1.20 9.61
CA LYS A 71 10.72 2.41 10.10
C LYS A 71 12.00 2.78 9.35
N PRO A 72 12.89 1.86 8.97
CA PRO A 72 14.13 2.20 8.27
C PRO A 72 13.92 2.89 6.92
N ILE A 73 12.79 2.66 6.27
CA ILE A 73 12.47 3.24 4.95
C ILE A 73 11.50 4.43 5.03
N MET A 74 11.20 4.88 6.24
CA MET A 74 10.30 6.00 6.50
C MET A 74 11.09 7.28 6.77
N GLY A 75 11.15 8.19 5.81
CA GLY A 75 11.67 9.54 5.99
C GLY A 75 10.61 10.52 6.49
N LYS A 76 11.00 11.78 6.63
CA LYS A 76 10.09 12.84 7.12
C LYS A 76 8.87 13.05 6.23
N LYS A 77 9.00 12.84 4.92
CA LYS A 77 7.95 13.10 3.93
C LYS A 77 7.28 11.83 3.42
N THR A 78 7.70 10.66 3.88
CA THR A 78 7.11 9.38 3.45
C THR A 78 5.61 9.35 3.69
N SER A 79 4.85 9.01 2.66
CA SER A 79 3.40 8.79 2.74
C SER A 79 3.08 7.30 2.70
N ILE A 80 2.07 6.88 3.46
CA ILE A 80 1.69 5.47 3.60
C ILE A 80 0.30 5.27 3.01
N ILE A 81 0.22 4.48 1.94
CA ILE A 81 -1.03 4.10 1.30
C ILE A 81 -1.42 2.70 1.79
N CYS A 82 -2.48 2.61 2.59
CA CYS A 82 -3.04 1.32 2.97
C CYS A 82 -3.99 0.85 1.87
N ALA A 83 -3.48 0.09 0.91
CA ALA A 83 -4.28 -0.50 -0.17
C ALA A 83 -5.04 -1.75 0.34
N ILE A 84 -5.95 -1.53 1.28
CA ILE A 84 -6.66 -2.57 2.06
C ILE A 84 -8.07 -2.07 2.34
N ASN A 85 -9.06 -2.92 2.08
CA ASN A 85 -10.44 -2.64 2.42
C ASN A 85 -10.72 -2.92 3.90
N GLY A 86 -11.73 -2.26 4.45
CA GLY A 86 -12.14 -2.34 5.85
C GLY A 86 -11.93 -1.02 6.59
N LEU A 87 -12.16 -1.03 7.89
CA LEU A 87 -11.99 0.13 8.75
C LEU A 87 -10.49 0.40 8.94
N PRO A 88 -9.96 1.58 8.54
CA PRO A 88 -8.55 1.87 8.67
C PRO A 88 -8.19 2.27 10.12
N TRP A 89 -6.97 1.97 10.53
CA TRP A 89 -6.44 2.31 11.85
C TRP A 89 -6.39 3.81 12.14
N TRP A 90 -6.35 4.66 11.09
CA TRP A 90 -6.33 6.13 11.14
C TRP A 90 -7.73 6.76 10.93
N TYR A 91 -8.81 6.00 10.99
CA TYR A 91 -10.16 6.44 10.61
C TYR A 91 -10.61 7.76 11.23
N PHE A 92 -10.29 8.00 12.50
CA PHE A 92 -10.66 9.24 13.19
C PHE A 92 -9.60 10.35 13.09
N HIS A 93 -8.47 10.11 12.38
CA HIS A 93 -7.46 11.15 12.19
C HIS A 93 -7.99 12.26 11.30
N LYS A 94 -8.05 13.49 11.83
CA LYS A 94 -8.60 14.66 11.14
C LYS A 94 -10.01 14.46 10.56
N ALA A 95 -10.79 13.57 11.13
CA ALA A 95 -12.14 13.29 10.66
C ALA A 95 -13.09 14.48 10.82
N ASN A 96 -12.76 15.40 11.74
CA ASN A 96 -13.48 16.66 11.98
C ASN A 96 -14.98 16.43 12.24
N THR A 97 -15.30 15.39 12.98
CA THR A 97 -16.69 15.04 13.32
C THR A 97 -17.30 15.98 14.35
N GLY A 98 -16.46 16.74 15.06
CA GLY A 98 -16.87 17.57 16.20
C GLY A 98 -17.21 16.74 17.44
N THR A 99 -16.81 15.48 17.50
CA THR A 99 -17.07 14.58 18.62
C THR A 99 -15.78 14.20 19.36
N LYS A 100 -15.92 13.49 20.48
CA LYS A 100 -14.78 12.94 21.24
C LYS A 100 -14.01 11.85 20.47
N LEU A 101 -14.51 11.42 19.31
CA LEU A 101 -13.86 10.43 18.46
C LEU A 101 -12.74 11.01 17.59
N ASP A 102 -12.73 12.33 17.39
CA ASP A 102 -11.70 12.98 16.57
C ASP A 102 -10.30 12.70 17.11
N ASN A 103 -9.42 12.23 16.23
CA ASN A 103 -8.04 11.81 16.54
C ASN A 103 -7.91 10.68 17.56
N GLN A 104 -8.97 9.88 17.74
CA GLN A 104 -8.91 8.68 18.60
C GLN A 104 -8.42 7.46 17.83
N ILE A 105 -7.79 6.55 18.57
CA ILE A 105 -7.38 5.23 18.07
C ILE A 105 -8.62 4.35 17.87
N VAL A 106 -8.62 3.57 16.81
CA VAL A 106 -9.65 2.56 16.57
C VAL A 106 -9.22 1.25 17.24
N GLU A 107 -9.55 1.07 18.51
CA GLU A 107 -9.09 -0.07 19.32
C GLU A 107 -9.39 -1.44 18.71
N SER A 108 -10.49 -1.60 17.98
CA SER A 108 -10.83 -2.85 17.31
C SER A 108 -9.91 -3.21 16.13
N VAL A 109 -9.19 -2.22 15.59
CA VAL A 109 -8.28 -2.37 14.43
C VAL A 109 -6.82 -2.26 14.85
N ASP A 110 -6.53 -1.38 15.81
CA ASP A 110 -5.20 -1.08 16.32
C ASP A 110 -5.19 -1.10 17.87
N PRO A 111 -5.29 -2.28 18.48
CA PRO A 111 -5.30 -2.40 19.94
C PRO A 111 -4.05 -1.76 20.56
N GLY A 112 -4.28 -0.83 21.49
CA GLY A 112 -3.22 -0.05 22.16
C GLY A 112 -2.49 0.94 21.26
N GLY A 113 -2.96 1.19 20.04
CA GLY A 113 -2.42 2.22 19.15
C GLY A 113 -1.01 1.96 18.61
N LYS A 114 -0.62 0.70 18.47
CA LYS A 114 0.72 0.36 17.99
C LYS A 114 0.99 0.84 16.57
N ILE A 115 0.03 0.66 15.66
CA ILE A 115 0.16 1.10 14.27
C ILE A 115 0.17 2.63 14.23
N TRP A 116 -0.73 3.26 14.97
CA TRP A 116 -0.83 4.72 15.10
C TRP A 116 0.48 5.35 15.55
N GLN A 117 1.10 4.80 16.61
CA GLN A 117 2.36 5.32 17.14
C GLN A 117 3.56 5.03 16.23
N THR A 118 3.54 3.90 15.52
CA THR A 118 4.68 3.46 14.71
C THR A 118 4.70 4.12 13.33
N LEU A 119 3.55 4.14 12.64
CA LEU A 119 3.45 4.65 11.28
C LEU A 119 3.13 6.15 11.21
N GLY A 120 2.44 6.69 12.21
CA GLY A 120 1.99 8.08 12.25
C GLY A 120 0.80 8.34 11.33
N PRO A 121 -0.37 8.72 11.88
CA PRO A 121 -1.59 8.91 11.07
C PRO A 121 -1.49 10.07 10.09
N GLU A 122 -0.59 11.04 10.32
CA GLU A 122 -0.30 12.15 9.41
C GLU A 122 0.30 11.70 8.08
N ARG A 123 0.85 10.48 8.01
CA ARG A 123 1.41 9.87 6.80
C ARG A 123 0.36 9.17 5.95
N ALA A 124 -0.80 8.89 6.52
CA ALA A 124 -1.81 8.07 5.89
C ALA A 124 -2.44 8.74 4.67
N ILE A 125 -2.56 7.98 3.59
CA ILE A 125 -3.43 8.23 2.45
C ILE A 125 -4.41 7.07 2.36
N GLY A 126 -5.70 7.37 2.36
CA GLY A 126 -6.75 6.37 2.20
C GLY A 126 -6.74 5.76 0.81
N CYS A 127 -7.02 4.47 0.74
CA CYS A 127 -7.12 3.75 -0.52
C CYS A 127 -8.20 2.67 -0.45
N VAL A 128 -9.28 2.85 -1.20
CA VAL A 128 -10.28 1.80 -1.41
C VAL A 128 -9.88 1.00 -2.65
N VAL A 129 -9.77 -0.32 -2.50
CA VAL A 129 -9.28 -1.24 -3.54
C VAL A 129 -10.46 -2.00 -4.14
N TYR A 130 -10.70 -1.81 -5.42
CA TYR A 130 -11.74 -2.55 -6.15
C TYR A 130 -11.22 -3.78 -6.91
N PRO A 131 -9.94 -3.84 -7.35
CA PRO A 131 -9.40 -5.04 -7.98
C PRO A 131 -9.43 -6.26 -7.04
N ALA A 132 -9.92 -7.38 -7.55
CA ALA A 132 -9.83 -8.67 -6.89
C ALA A 132 -8.63 -9.44 -7.47
N CYS A 133 -7.60 -9.65 -6.65
CA CYS A 133 -6.40 -10.34 -7.05
C CYS A 133 -6.15 -11.58 -6.20
N GLN A 134 -5.60 -12.62 -6.83
CA GLN A 134 -5.26 -13.89 -6.19
C GLN A 134 -3.84 -14.29 -6.56
N ILE A 135 -3.08 -14.75 -5.58
CA ILE A 135 -1.81 -15.44 -5.83
C ILE A 135 -2.16 -16.86 -6.25
N LEU A 136 -1.86 -17.23 -7.49
CA LEU A 136 -2.06 -18.60 -8.00
C LEU A 136 -0.94 -19.53 -7.54
N GLU A 137 0.29 -19.03 -7.61
CA GLU A 137 1.51 -19.68 -7.18
C GLU A 137 2.56 -18.62 -6.86
N PRO A 138 3.68 -18.95 -6.21
CA PRO A 138 4.74 -18.00 -5.95
C PRO A 138 5.17 -17.23 -7.22
N GLY A 139 5.17 -15.91 -7.14
CA GLY A 139 5.52 -15.02 -8.27
C GLY A 139 4.43 -14.84 -9.33
N VAL A 140 3.23 -15.45 -9.18
CA VAL A 140 2.14 -15.34 -10.17
C VAL A 140 0.88 -14.80 -9.51
N ILE A 141 0.40 -13.67 -10.00
CA ILE A 141 -0.82 -13.01 -9.53
C ILE A 141 -1.83 -12.97 -10.67
N LYS A 142 -3.07 -13.38 -10.38
CA LYS A 142 -4.20 -13.26 -11.27
C LYS A 142 -5.17 -12.19 -10.78
N HIS A 143 -5.55 -11.29 -11.68
CA HIS A 143 -6.66 -10.36 -11.49
C HIS A 143 -7.97 -11.05 -11.92
N ASN A 144 -8.97 -11.00 -11.07
CA ASN A 144 -10.28 -11.57 -11.33
C ASN A 144 -11.33 -10.45 -11.45
N GLY A 145 -12.21 -10.57 -12.44
CA GLY A 145 -13.29 -9.60 -12.66
C GLY A 145 -12.82 -8.26 -13.23
N ASN A 146 -13.70 -7.24 -13.19
CA ASN A 146 -13.53 -5.97 -13.90
C ASN A 146 -13.16 -4.77 -12.99
N GLY A 147 -12.88 -5.01 -11.71
CA GLY A 147 -12.50 -3.94 -10.78
C GLY A 147 -11.10 -3.41 -11.11
N GLU A 148 -10.98 -2.12 -11.41
CA GLU A 148 -9.70 -1.49 -11.79
C GLU A 148 -9.38 -0.24 -10.97
N ARG A 149 -10.31 0.19 -10.12
CA ARG A 149 -10.19 1.46 -9.41
C ARG A 149 -9.46 1.31 -8.09
N PHE A 150 -8.63 2.31 -7.82
CA PHE A 150 -8.07 2.60 -6.50
C PHE A 150 -8.52 4.00 -6.10
N SER A 151 -9.53 4.11 -5.22
CA SER A 151 -9.97 5.44 -4.79
C SER A 151 -9.06 5.94 -3.69
N LEU A 152 -8.28 6.99 -3.99
CA LEU A 152 -7.32 7.59 -3.08
C LEU A 152 -7.89 8.87 -2.45
N GLY A 153 -7.52 9.15 -1.20
CA GLY A 153 -7.95 10.36 -0.50
C GLY A 153 -7.17 10.66 0.76
N GLU A 154 -7.07 11.95 1.12
CA GLU A 154 -6.57 12.36 2.42
C GLU A 154 -7.60 12.09 3.51
N PRO A 155 -7.18 11.83 4.77
CA PRO A 155 -8.11 11.64 5.89
C PRO A 155 -9.07 12.80 6.12
N ASP A 156 -8.65 14.03 5.83
CA ASP A 156 -9.44 15.26 5.98
C ASP A 156 -10.19 15.68 4.71
N GLY A 157 -10.15 14.86 3.65
CA GLY A 157 -10.80 15.14 2.36
C GLY A 157 -10.10 16.21 1.50
N THR A 158 -8.94 16.73 1.90
CA THR A 158 -8.19 17.72 1.12
C THR A 158 -7.54 17.11 -0.12
N ARG A 159 -7.15 17.96 -1.08
CA ARG A 159 -6.39 17.56 -2.28
C ARG A 159 -4.94 18.04 -2.16
N SER A 160 -4.15 17.31 -1.39
CA SER A 160 -2.74 17.62 -1.16
C SER A 160 -1.86 17.33 -2.39
N GLU A 161 -0.63 17.88 -2.40
CA GLU A 161 0.34 17.57 -3.46
C GLU A 161 0.76 16.10 -3.46
N ARG A 162 0.96 15.46 -2.30
CA ARG A 162 1.29 14.03 -2.23
C ARG A 162 0.18 13.16 -2.81
N LEU A 163 -1.09 13.53 -2.59
CA LEU A 163 -2.24 12.83 -3.17
C LEU A 163 -2.27 12.98 -4.69
N LYS A 164 -2.00 14.18 -5.22
CA LYS A 164 -1.92 14.41 -6.67
C LYS A 164 -0.81 13.58 -7.31
N ILE A 165 0.39 13.56 -6.70
CA ILE A 165 1.54 12.79 -7.20
C ILE A 165 1.19 11.31 -7.30
N ILE A 166 0.71 10.70 -6.20
CA ILE A 166 0.42 9.25 -6.23
C ILE A 166 -0.75 8.90 -7.15
N SER A 167 -1.78 9.76 -7.24
CA SER A 167 -2.89 9.57 -8.18
C SER A 167 -2.40 9.63 -9.63
N SER A 168 -1.55 10.58 -9.98
CA SER A 168 -0.95 10.68 -11.31
C SER A 168 -0.14 9.43 -11.66
N LEU A 169 0.72 8.96 -10.74
CA LEU A 169 1.49 7.73 -10.94
C LEU A 169 0.59 6.51 -11.16
N PHE A 170 -0.53 6.41 -10.44
CA PHE A 170 -1.48 5.30 -10.65
C PHE A 170 -2.12 5.39 -12.04
N ILE A 171 -2.56 6.57 -12.46
CA ILE A 171 -3.18 6.81 -13.78
C ILE A 171 -2.17 6.53 -14.91
N GLU A 172 -0.95 7.05 -14.83
CA GLU A 172 0.14 6.78 -15.79
C GLU A 172 0.48 5.29 -15.85
N GLY A 173 0.42 4.59 -14.71
CA GLY A 173 0.59 3.14 -14.61
C GLY A 173 -0.56 2.33 -15.21
N GLY A 174 -1.63 2.99 -15.69
CA GLY A 174 -2.81 2.37 -16.31
C GLY A 174 -3.86 1.91 -15.29
N LEU A 175 -3.85 2.47 -14.07
CA LEU A 175 -4.89 2.22 -13.06
C LEU A 175 -5.92 3.35 -13.07
N LYS A 176 -7.12 3.08 -12.59
CA LYS A 176 -8.13 4.12 -12.33
C LYS A 176 -7.96 4.59 -10.88
N ALA A 177 -7.59 5.86 -10.68
CA ALA A 177 -7.35 6.47 -9.37
C ALA A 177 -8.17 7.76 -9.19
#